data_15c036e8e591ff2ee23000b544a178c2
#
_entry.id   15c036e8e591ff2ee23000b544a178c2
#
_cell.length_a   1.000
_cell.length_b   1.000
_cell.length_c   1.000
_cell.angle_alpha   90.00
_cell.angle_beta   90.00
_cell.angle_gamma   90.00
#
_symmetry.space_group_name_H-M   'P 1'
#
loop_
_entity.id
_entity.type
_entity.pdbx_description
1 polymer ?
#
loop_
_entity_poly.entity_id
_entity_poly.type
_entity_poly.pdbx_seq_one_letter_code
_entity_poly.pdbx_strand_id
1 'polypeptide(L)'
;VCMDIHFIETARLDALGGADVICHISNWLAERCPAPYWITRAFENGCYVIEANRWGLERTVEFSGGSCILGPDGSMEAVLDCGDGVVYGTVDLARARARKALGEPVFAQRRPALYAELMTNTFLWNPLDFFRLYGYRALPQGGVFEVAAAQFTPGDDTAANLDRATRYAAEASAKGAVLLVLPEYA
;
A
#
# COMPACT_ATOMS: atom_id res chain seq x y z
N VAL A 1 1.51 -10.93 13.07
CA VAL A 1 1.16 -10.31 14.35
C VAL A 1 1.84 -8.94 14.45
N CYS A 2 1.10 -7.91 14.82
CA CYS A 2 1.62 -6.56 15.03
C CYS A 2 2.48 -6.05 13.85
N MET A 3 3.80 -5.94 14.02
CA MET A 3 4.73 -5.46 13.00
C MET A 3 4.71 -6.24 11.68
N ASP A 4 4.26 -7.47 11.66
CA ASP A 4 4.28 -8.29 10.45
C ASP A 4 3.46 -7.71 9.30
N ILE A 5 2.42 -6.94 9.60
CA ILE A 5 1.55 -6.35 8.58
C ILE A 5 2.22 -5.21 7.80
N HIS A 6 3.32 -4.65 8.31
CA HIS A 6 4.14 -3.70 7.55
C HIS A 6 4.76 -4.34 6.31
N PHE A 7 5.09 -5.63 6.42
CA PHE A 7 5.76 -6.36 5.36
C PHE A 7 4.73 -6.94 4.39
N ILE A 8 4.85 -6.56 3.11
CA ILE A 8 3.93 -7.03 2.06
C ILE A 8 3.96 -8.56 1.91
N GLU A 9 5.10 -9.15 2.22
CA GLU A 9 5.36 -10.59 2.06
C GLU A 9 4.45 -11.43 2.96
N THR A 10 4.21 -11.03 4.20
CA THR A 10 3.44 -11.83 5.17
C THR A 10 2.00 -12.02 4.71
N ALA A 11 1.25 -10.93 4.49
CA ALA A 11 -0.12 -11.00 4.00
C ALA A 11 -0.21 -11.65 2.61
N ARG A 12 0.80 -11.41 1.76
CA ARG A 12 0.87 -12.03 0.43
C ARG A 12 1.07 -13.54 0.50
N LEU A 13 1.89 -14.03 1.40
CA LEU A 13 2.08 -15.47 1.60
C LEU A 13 0.81 -16.16 2.09
N ASP A 14 0.10 -15.54 3.04
CA ASP A 14 -1.19 -16.03 3.52
C ASP A 14 -2.20 -16.14 2.37
N ALA A 15 -2.31 -15.10 1.56
CA ALA A 15 -3.23 -15.07 0.42
C ALA A 15 -2.87 -16.09 -0.67
N LEU A 16 -1.56 -16.28 -0.96
CA LEU A 16 -1.08 -17.31 -1.88
C LEU A 16 -1.31 -18.72 -1.31
N GLY A 17 -1.31 -18.87 0.01
CA GLY A 17 -1.71 -20.08 0.71
C GLY A 17 -3.23 -20.35 0.70
N GLY A 18 -4.02 -19.44 0.12
CA GLY A 18 -5.48 -19.59 -0.02
C GLY A 18 -6.30 -18.91 1.06
N ALA A 19 -5.71 -18.08 1.91
CA ALA A 19 -6.47 -17.34 2.92
C ALA A 19 -7.49 -16.40 2.28
N ASP A 20 -8.73 -16.43 2.75
CA ASP A 20 -9.78 -15.47 2.41
C ASP A 20 -9.94 -14.39 3.49
N VAL A 21 -9.45 -14.67 4.69
CA VAL A 21 -9.48 -13.78 5.85
C VAL A 21 -8.13 -13.79 6.53
N ILE A 22 -7.62 -12.62 6.83
CA ILE A 22 -6.40 -12.40 7.61
C ILE A 22 -6.81 -11.82 8.95
N CYS A 23 -6.56 -12.54 10.04
CA CYS A 23 -6.77 -12.06 11.40
C CYS A 23 -5.47 -11.45 11.91
N HIS A 24 -5.51 -10.17 12.21
CA HIS A 24 -4.36 -9.42 12.69
C HIS A 24 -4.60 -8.90 14.11
N ILE A 25 -3.65 -9.13 14.99
CA ILE A 25 -3.68 -8.65 16.38
C ILE A 25 -2.47 -7.77 16.64
N SER A 26 -2.68 -6.64 17.28
CA SER A 26 -1.65 -5.63 17.42
C SER A 26 -1.72 -4.79 18.69
N ASN A 27 -0.63 -4.12 18.96
CA ASN A 27 -0.47 -3.10 19.99
C ASN A 27 0.14 -1.84 19.35
N TRP A 28 -0.57 -1.21 18.40
CA TRP A 28 -0.09 0.01 17.77
C TRP A 28 -0.16 1.19 18.72
N LEU A 29 0.90 1.98 18.70
CA LEU A 29 1.05 3.16 19.55
C LEU A 29 0.34 4.36 18.91
N ALA A 30 1.07 5.41 18.59
CA ALA A 30 0.55 6.69 18.11
C ALA A 30 0.26 6.74 16.60
N GLU A 31 0.23 5.63 15.90
CA GLU A 31 -0.06 5.62 14.47
C GLU A 31 -1.54 5.83 14.20
N ARG A 32 -1.82 6.44 13.05
CA ARG A 32 -3.18 6.57 12.56
C ARG A 32 -3.77 5.19 12.30
N CYS A 33 -4.84 4.84 13.00
CA CYS A 33 -5.58 3.60 12.81
C CYS A 33 -7.00 3.88 12.31
N PRO A 34 -7.52 3.07 11.39
CA PRO A 34 -6.78 2.02 10.68
C PRO A 34 -5.67 2.58 9.81
N ALA A 35 -4.52 1.96 9.86
CA ALA A 35 -3.39 2.40 9.08
C ALA A 35 -3.61 2.16 7.57
N PRO A 36 -3.15 3.07 6.68
CA PRO A 36 -3.34 2.92 5.24
C PRO A 36 -2.83 1.60 4.68
N TYR A 37 -1.75 1.07 5.22
CA TYR A 37 -1.21 -0.21 4.78
C TYR A 37 -2.06 -1.41 5.20
N TRP A 38 -2.88 -1.33 6.26
CA TRP A 38 -3.86 -2.38 6.57
C TRP A 38 -4.90 -2.49 5.45
N ILE A 39 -5.42 -1.34 5.01
CA ILE A 39 -6.36 -1.23 3.88
C ILE A 39 -5.72 -1.80 2.62
N THR A 40 -4.46 -1.45 2.37
CA THR A 40 -3.70 -1.95 1.22
C THR A 40 -3.55 -3.47 1.28
N ARG A 41 -3.25 -4.05 2.46
CA ARG A 41 -3.15 -5.53 2.60
C ARG A 41 -4.44 -6.24 2.27
N ALA A 42 -5.59 -5.68 2.65
CA ALA A 42 -6.90 -6.24 2.27
C ALA A 42 -7.08 -6.17 0.74
N PHE A 43 -6.89 -4.98 0.17
CA PHE A 43 -7.12 -4.71 -1.26
C PHE A 43 -6.21 -5.53 -2.18
N GLU A 44 -4.89 -5.48 -1.99
CA GLU A 44 -3.91 -6.11 -2.87
C GLU A 44 -3.92 -7.65 -2.82
N ASN A 45 -4.48 -8.21 -1.74
CA ASN A 45 -4.58 -9.65 -1.53
C ASN A 45 -5.99 -10.20 -1.76
N GLY A 46 -6.98 -9.31 -1.93
CA GLY A 46 -8.38 -9.72 -2.09
C GLY A 46 -8.92 -10.50 -0.88
N CYS A 47 -8.44 -10.17 0.32
CA CYS A 47 -8.79 -10.82 1.58
C CYS A 47 -9.52 -9.84 2.49
N TYR A 48 -10.41 -10.35 3.33
CA TYR A 48 -10.81 -9.60 4.51
C TYR A 48 -9.63 -9.47 5.46
N VAL A 49 -9.53 -8.32 6.14
CA VAL A 49 -8.62 -8.15 7.27
C VAL A 49 -9.45 -7.81 8.50
N ILE A 50 -9.31 -8.61 9.54
CA ILE A 50 -9.93 -8.38 10.84
C ILE A 50 -8.81 -7.95 11.78
N GLU A 51 -8.82 -6.67 12.13
CA GLU A 51 -7.83 -6.05 13.00
C GLU A 51 -8.36 -5.91 14.41
N ALA A 52 -7.65 -6.44 15.39
CA ALA A 52 -7.87 -6.20 16.79
C ALA A 52 -6.67 -5.49 17.39
N ASN A 53 -6.81 -4.18 17.61
CA ASN A 53 -5.76 -3.35 18.18
C ASN A 53 -6.06 -2.94 19.61
N ARG A 54 -5.02 -2.77 20.39
CA ARG A 54 -5.12 -2.29 21.76
C ARG A 54 -5.53 -0.81 21.80
N TRP A 55 -6.29 -0.44 22.84
CA TRP A 55 -6.69 0.93 23.12
C TRP A 55 -6.19 1.40 24.48
N GLY A 56 -5.92 2.71 24.57
CA GLY A 56 -5.77 3.44 25.83
C GLY A 56 -4.35 3.54 26.35
N LEU A 57 -4.24 4.24 27.47
CA LEU A 57 -2.96 4.55 28.11
C LEU A 57 -2.53 3.41 29.05
N GLU A 58 -1.31 2.89 28.86
CA GLU A 58 -0.64 2.04 29.81
C GLU A 58 0.67 2.67 30.25
N ARG A 59 0.78 3.01 31.52
CA ARG A 59 1.93 3.76 32.10
C ARG A 59 2.13 5.07 31.34
N THR A 60 3.11 5.13 30.43
CA THR A 60 3.45 6.31 29.62
C THR A 60 3.22 6.09 28.14
N VAL A 61 2.64 4.95 27.76
CA VAL A 61 2.43 4.57 26.35
C VAL A 61 0.95 4.61 26.03
N GLU A 62 0.58 5.36 25.01
CA GLU A 62 -0.79 5.45 24.50
C GLU A 62 -0.94 4.55 23.29
N PHE A 63 -1.95 3.67 23.31
CA PHE A 63 -2.31 2.79 22.21
C PHE A 63 -3.48 3.36 21.43
N SER A 64 -3.40 3.28 20.12
CA SER A 64 -4.22 4.06 19.20
C SER A 64 -5.65 3.55 18.97
N GLY A 65 -5.95 2.29 19.32
CA GLY A 65 -7.25 1.72 18.98
C GLY A 65 -7.43 1.48 17.47
N GLY A 66 -8.59 1.82 16.93
CA GLY A 66 -8.88 1.66 15.50
C GLY A 66 -9.08 0.21 15.07
N SER A 67 -9.53 -0.68 15.98
CA SER A 67 -9.92 -2.05 15.61
C SER A 67 -10.96 -2.03 14.51
N CYS A 68 -10.77 -2.82 13.45
CA CYS A 68 -11.64 -2.71 12.27
C CYS A 68 -11.81 -4.02 11.52
N ILE A 69 -12.79 -4.03 10.63
CA ILE A 69 -13.03 -5.06 9.63
C ILE A 69 -12.94 -4.43 8.26
N LEU A 70 -12.00 -4.89 7.45
CA LEU A 70 -11.76 -4.42 6.10
C LEU A 70 -12.25 -5.46 5.09
N GLY A 71 -12.95 -4.99 4.07
CA GLY A 71 -13.38 -5.82 2.94
C GLY A 71 -12.25 -6.11 1.96
N PRO A 72 -12.41 -7.14 1.10
CA PRO A 72 -11.38 -7.57 0.14
C PRO A 72 -11.11 -6.55 -0.97
N ASP A 73 -11.88 -5.51 -1.06
CA ASP A 73 -11.71 -4.34 -1.93
C ASP A 73 -11.12 -3.12 -1.20
N GLY A 74 -10.69 -3.30 0.04
CA GLY A 74 -10.17 -2.23 0.90
C GLY A 74 -11.24 -1.37 1.55
N SER A 75 -12.53 -1.70 1.39
CA SER A 75 -13.63 -0.99 2.04
C SER A 75 -13.57 -1.14 3.56
N MET A 76 -13.91 -0.07 4.27
CA MET A 76 -14.10 -0.09 5.73
C MET A 76 -15.49 -0.61 6.04
N GLU A 77 -15.59 -1.88 6.46
CA GLU A 77 -16.87 -2.50 6.81
C GLU A 77 -17.35 -2.07 8.21
N ALA A 78 -16.42 -2.01 9.16
CA ALA A 78 -16.67 -1.57 10.51
C ALA A 78 -15.40 -1.10 11.20
N VAL A 79 -15.53 -0.17 12.15
CA VAL A 79 -14.41 0.38 12.91
C VAL A 79 -14.84 0.77 14.32
N LEU A 80 -13.96 0.55 15.28
CA LEU A 80 -14.02 1.09 16.63
C LEU A 80 -12.80 1.99 16.81
N ASP A 81 -12.99 3.29 16.67
CA ASP A 81 -11.90 4.28 16.68
C ASP A 81 -11.23 4.37 18.05
N CYS A 82 -12.02 4.37 19.12
CA CYS A 82 -11.53 4.56 20.48
C CYS A 82 -12.43 3.87 21.49
N GLY A 83 -11.91 3.73 22.72
CA GLY A 83 -12.64 3.09 23.82
C GLY A 83 -12.56 1.57 23.80
N ASP A 84 -12.98 0.97 24.91
CA ASP A 84 -13.11 -0.48 25.02
C ASP A 84 -14.40 -0.94 24.35
N GLY A 85 -14.33 -2.02 23.57
CA GLY A 85 -15.51 -2.52 22.90
C GLY A 85 -15.24 -3.66 21.93
N VAL A 86 -16.28 -4.02 21.19
CA VAL A 86 -16.22 -5.04 20.13
C VAL A 86 -16.83 -4.47 18.86
N VAL A 87 -16.16 -4.64 17.76
CA VAL A 87 -16.68 -4.33 16.43
C VAL A 87 -17.18 -5.61 15.77
N TYR A 88 -18.32 -5.50 15.11
CA TYR A 88 -18.98 -6.64 14.45
C TYR A 88 -19.09 -6.40 12.96
N GLY A 89 -18.98 -7.46 12.18
CA GLY A 89 -19.17 -7.44 10.73
C GLY A 89 -19.46 -8.83 10.18
N THR A 90 -19.85 -8.86 8.92
CA THR A 90 -20.12 -10.11 8.19
C THR A 90 -19.05 -10.34 7.15
N VAL A 91 -18.46 -11.53 7.14
CA VAL A 91 -17.48 -11.95 6.14
C VAL A 91 -18.20 -12.81 5.09
N ASP A 92 -18.14 -12.38 3.85
CA ASP A 92 -18.59 -13.14 2.69
C ASP A 92 -17.39 -13.73 1.95
N LEU A 93 -17.13 -15.02 2.14
CA LEU A 93 -16.01 -15.72 1.49
C LEU A 93 -16.16 -15.73 -0.04
N ALA A 94 -17.40 -15.75 -0.55
CA ALA A 94 -17.63 -15.70 -1.99
C ALA A 94 -17.17 -14.36 -2.58
N ARG A 95 -17.40 -13.26 -1.87
CA ARG A 95 -16.90 -11.93 -2.26
C ARG A 95 -15.35 -11.88 -2.32
N ALA A 96 -14.68 -12.43 -1.31
CA ALA A 96 -13.22 -12.49 -1.30
C ALA A 96 -12.67 -13.32 -2.47
N ARG A 97 -13.27 -14.47 -2.74
CA ARG A 97 -12.89 -15.37 -3.84
C ARG A 97 -13.18 -14.76 -5.21
N ALA A 98 -14.33 -14.12 -5.36
CA ALA A 98 -14.67 -13.38 -6.58
C ALA A 98 -13.67 -12.24 -6.84
N ARG A 99 -13.24 -11.52 -5.82
CA ARG A 99 -12.23 -10.46 -5.94
C ARG A 99 -10.89 -10.99 -6.43
N LYS A 100 -10.46 -12.17 -5.98
CA LYS A 100 -9.23 -12.84 -6.44
C LYS A 100 -9.34 -13.35 -7.88
N ALA A 101 -10.56 -13.67 -8.34
CA ALA A 101 -10.81 -14.21 -9.67
C ALA A 101 -11.16 -13.14 -10.71
N LEU A 102 -11.39 -11.88 -10.31
CA LEU A 102 -11.74 -10.78 -11.23
C LEU A 102 -10.58 -10.41 -12.15
N GLY A 103 -10.84 -10.46 -13.45
CA GLY A 103 -9.86 -10.15 -14.49
C GLY A 103 -8.76 -11.21 -14.58
N GLU A 104 -7.60 -10.79 -15.09
CA GLU A 104 -6.41 -11.62 -14.98
C GLU A 104 -6.00 -11.69 -13.52
N PRO A 105 -5.91 -12.89 -12.93
CA PRO A 105 -5.63 -13.01 -11.50
C PRO A 105 -4.28 -12.36 -11.18
N VAL A 106 -4.27 -11.33 -10.35
CA VAL A 106 -3.06 -10.58 -9.96
C VAL A 106 -1.94 -11.53 -9.49
N PHE A 107 -2.31 -12.64 -8.87
CA PHE A 107 -1.35 -13.64 -8.41
C PHE A 107 -0.70 -14.42 -9.57
N ALA A 108 -1.42 -14.68 -10.67
CA ALA A 108 -0.87 -15.35 -11.86
C ALA A 108 0.07 -14.44 -12.66
N GLN A 109 -0.14 -13.13 -12.60
CA GLN A 109 0.70 -12.15 -13.30
C GLN A 109 2.01 -11.83 -12.56
N ARG A 110 2.18 -12.33 -11.34
CA ARG A 110 3.41 -12.13 -10.58
C ARG A 110 4.61 -12.69 -11.31
N ARG A 111 5.72 -12.00 -11.20
CA ARG A 111 7.02 -12.40 -11.79
C ARG A 111 8.05 -12.64 -10.70
N PRO A 112 7.93 -13.71 -9.88
CA PRO A 112 8.77 -13.91 -8.68
C PRO A 112 10.27 -13.87 -8.98
N ALA A 113 10.69 -14.33 -10.16
CA ALA A 113 12.10 -14.28 -10.57
C ALA A 113 12.67 -12.86 -10.66
N LEU A 114 11.82 -11.84 -10.90
CA LEU A 114 12.25 -10.44 -10.93
C LEU A 114 12.29 -9.80 -9.54
N TYR A 115 11.74 -10.46 -8.54
CA TYR A 115 11.62 -9.92 -7.16
C TYR A 115 12.60 -10.58 -6.20
N ALA A 116 13.59 -11.32 -6.71
CA ALA A 116 14.53 -12.08 -5.89
C ALA A 116 15.25 -11.19 -4.86
N GLU A 117 15.55 -9.93 -5.21
CA GLU A 117 16.20 -8.98 -4.30
C GLU A 117 15.35 -8.64 -3.06
N LEU A 118 14.02 -8.67 -3.18
CA LEU A 118 13.13 -8.46 -2.02
C LEU A 118 13.26 -9.58 -0.98
N MET A 119 13.72 -10.75 -1.41
CA MET A 119 13.91 -11.91 -0.54
C MET A 119 15.30 -11.95 0.09
N THR A 120 16.17 -11.02 -0.29
CA THR A 120 17.54 -10.92 0.24
C THR A 120 17.55 -9.93 1.39
N ASN A 121 17.92 -10.38 2.58
CA ASN A 121 18.09 -9.50 3.72
C ASN A 121 19.40 -8.74 3.61
N THR A 122 19.36 -7.54 3.04
CA THR A 122 20.53 -6.68 2.86
C THR A 122 21.12 -6.15 4.17
N PHE A 123 20.35 -6.19 5.27
CA PHE A 123 20.86 -5.81 6.60
C PHE A 123 21.90 -6.75 7.16
N LEU A 124 21.86 -8.02 6.77
CA LEU A 124 22.89 -8.98 7.17
C LEU A 124 24.27 -8.61 6.63
N TRP A 125 24.32 -7.82 5.56
CA TRP A 125 25.57 -7.40 4.91
C TRP A 125 26.16 -6.15 5.56
N ASN A 126 25.30 -5.21 5.94
CA ASN A 126 25.74 -3.96 6.55
C ASN A 126 24.67 -3.38 7.48
N PRO A 127 24.53 -3.90 8.71
CA PRO A 127 23.51 -3.44 9.65
C PRO A 127 23.71 -1.98 10.10
N LEU A 128 24.89 -1.41 9.89
CA LEU A 128 25.19 -0.03 10.24
C LEU A 128 24.82 0.97 9.14
N ASP A 129 24.51 0.51 7.94
CA ASP A 129 24.26 1.34 6.78
C ASP A 129 22.88 1.13 6.18
N PHE A 130 21.89 1.12 7.02
CA PHE A 130 20.51 0.86 6.72
C PHE A 130 19.95 1.66 5.52
N PHE A 131 20.33 2.91 5.38
CA PHE A 131 19.82 3.79 4.33
C PHE A 131 20.67 3.80 3.05
N ARG A 132 21.76 3.03 3.01
CA ARG A 132 22.65 2.95 1.85
C ARG A 132 22.49 1.63 1.09
N LEU A 133 21.26 1.16 0.96
CA LEU A 133 20.92 -0.13 0.36
C LEU A 133 21.55 -0.36 -1.03
N TYR A 134 21.89 0.70 -1.75
CA TYR A 134 22.29 0.65 -3.15
C TYR A 134 23.66 1.25 -3.44
N GLY A 135 24.63 1.12 -2.57
CA GLY A 135 25.99 1.39 -3.00
C GLY A 135 26.93 2.17 -2.13
N TYR A 136 26.74 2.17 -0.84
CA TYR A 136 27.73 2.69 0.11
C TYR A 136 28.13 4.17 -0.08
N ARG A 137 27.35 4.93 -0.83
CA ARG A 137 27.56 6.37 -1.02
C ARG A 137 26.58 7.14 -0.15
N ALA A 138 27.07 8.24 0.42
CA ALA A 138 26.17 9.20 1.05
C ALA A 138 25.12 9.64 0.04
N LEU A 139 23.84 9.64 0.47
CA LEU A 139 22.78 10.20 -0.35
C LEU A 139 23.10 11.68 -0.64
N PRO A 140 22.83 12.16 -1.85
CA PRO A 140 22.96 13.57 -2.16
C PRO A 140 22.03 14.38 -1.25
N GLN A 141 22.41 15.60 -0.98
CA GLN A 141 21.55 16.51 -0.22
C GLN A 141 20.22 16.68 -0.96
N GLY A 142 19.12 16.44 -0.26
CA GLY A 142 17.77 16.60 -0.81
C GLY A 142 17.41 18.07 -1.00
N GLY A 143 16.36 18.29 -1.78
CA GLY A 143 15.79 19.61 -2.02
C GLY A 143 14.26 19.52 -2.16
N VAL A 144 13.63 20.68 -2.23
CA VAL A 144 12.19 20.81 -2.50
C VAL A 144 12.03 21.30 -3.94
N PHE A 145 11.15 20.66 -4.69
CA PHE A 145 10.83 21.05 -6.06
C PHE A 145 9.37 20.75 -6.40
N GLU A 146 8.83 21.45 -7.39
CA GLU A 146 7.47 21.25 -7.86
C GLU A 146 7.41 20.11 -8.87
N VAL A 147 6.34 19.30 -8.79
CA VAL A 147 6.06 18.22 -9.71
C VAL A 147 4.63 18.32 -10.24
N ALA A 148 4.38 17.74 -11.40
CA ALA A 148 3.05 17.71 -12.01
C ALA A 148 2.69 16.30 -12.49
N ALA A 149 1.39 15.98 -12.47
CA ALA A 149 0.82 14.81 -13.12
C ALA A 149 -0.29 15.29 -14.06
N ALA A 150 -0.25 14.86 -15.32
CA ALA A 150 -1.32 15.13 -16.27
C ALA A 150 -2.29 13.96 -16.34
N GLN A 151 -3.57 14.27 -16.47
CA GLN A 151 -4.63 13.29 -16.67
C GLN A 151 -5.42 13.65 -17.93
N PHE A 152 -5.41 12.75 -18.91
CA PHE A 152 -6.25 12.87 -20.10
C PHE A 152 -6.46 11.50 -20.75
N THR A 153 -7.47 11.38 -21.58
CA THR A 153 -7.73 10.18 -22.38
C THR A 153 -7.00 10.30 -23.71
N PRO A 154 -5.96 9.47 -23.97
CA PRO A 154 -5.35 9.41 -25.29
C PRO A 154 -6.36 8.92 -26.33
N GLY A 155 -6.28 9.47 -27.56
CA GLY A 155 -7.04 8.98 -28.71
C GLY A 155 -6.16 8.15 -29.65
N ASP A 156 -6.74 7.74 -30.78
CA ASP A 156 -6.03 6.95 -31.79
C ASP A 156 -5.04 7.80 -32.64
N ASP A 157 -5.16 9.11 -32.58
CA ASP A 157 -4.27 10.05 -33.29
C ASP A 157 -3.06 10.40 -32.43
N THR A 158 -1.91 9.80 -32.75
CA THR A 158 -0.64 10.03 -32.09
C THR A 158 -0.19 11.50 -32.14
N ALA A 159 -0.44 12.21 -33.25
CA ALA A 159 -0.04 13.61 -33.36
C ALA A 159 -0.85 14.49 -32.40
N ALA A 160 -2.15 14.24 -32.29
CA ALA A 160 -3.03 14.94 -31.37
C ALA A 160 -2.67 14.63 -29.88
N ASN A 161 -2.27 13.40 -29.58
CA ASN A 161 -1.80 13.04 -28.24
C ASN A 161 -0.50 13.76 -27.88
N LEU A 162 0.46 13.80 -28.82
CA LEU A 162 1.73 14.49 -28.63
C LEU A 162 1.54 16.00 -28.42
N ASP A 163 0.66 16.63 -29.22
CA ASP A 163 0.32 18.04 -29.05
C ASP A 163 -0.27 18.33 -27.67
N ARG A 164 -1.16 17.45 -27.21
CA ARG A 164 -1.77 17.55 -25.87
C ARG A 164 -0.74 17.39 -24.77
N ALA A 165 0.15 16.39 -24.88
CA ALA A 165 1.24 16.16 -23.93
C ALA A 165 2.18 17.39 -23.87
N THR A 166 2.51 17.95 -25.03
CA THR A 166 3.38 19.14 -25.14
C THR A 166 2.74 20.36 -24.46
N ARG A 167 1.44 20.57 -24.63
CA ARG A 167 0.71 21.67 -23.95
C ARG A 167 0.74 21.51 -22.45
N TYR A 168 0.49 20.30 -21.92
CA TYR A 168 0.57 20.05 -20.49
C TYR A 168 2.00 20.20 -19.94
N ALA A 169 3.01 19.82 -20.73
CA ALA A 169 4.40 20.06 -20.33
C ALA A 169 4.73 21.56 -20.22
N ALA A 170 4.25 22.36 -21.19
CA ALA A 170 4.41 23.82 -21.15
C ALA A 170 3.67 24.43 -19.93
N GLU A 171 2.43 23.98 -19.67
CA GLU A 171 1.67 24.44 -18.49
C GLU A 171 2.37 24.09 -17.19
N ALA A 172 2.83 22.84 -17.03
CA ALA A 172 3.55 22.38 -15.82
C ALA A 172 4.84 23.19 -15.62
N SER A 173 5.62 23.40 -16.68
CA SER A 173 6.83 24.21 -16.66
C SER A 173 6.55 25.66 -16.25
N ALA A 174 5.48 26.26 -16.78
CA ALA A 174 5.07 27.62 -16.42
C ALA A 174 4.68 27.77 -14.93
N LYS A 175 4.27 26.67 -14.29
CA LYS A 175 4.01 26.60 -12.84
C LYS A 175 5.25 26.19 -12.01
N GLY A 176 6.40 26.06 -12.64
CA GLY A 176 7.66 25.74 -11.97
C GLY A 176 7.92 24.25 -11.76
N ALA A 177 7.07 23.36 -12.31
CA ALA A 177 7.33 21.94 -12.19
C ALA A 177 8.56 21.50 -12.99
N VAL A 178 9.44 20.74 -12.36
CA VAL A 178 10.66 20.19 -12.97
C VAL A 178 10.48 18.74 -13.44
N LEU A 179 9.36 18.14 -13.07
CA LEU A 179 8.97 16.80 -13.47
C LEU A 179 7.49 16.78 -13.82
N LEU A 180 7.15 16.20 -14.96
CA LEU A 180 5.78 15.91 -15.36
C LEU A 180 5.64 14.42 -15.63
N VAL A 181 4.62 13.80 -15.06
CA VAL A 181 4.21 12.42 -15.35
C VAL A 181 2.99 12.44 -16.24
N LEU A 182 3.02 11.68 -17.34
CA LEU A 182 1.94 11.51 -18.28
C LEU A 182 1.25 10.15 -18.10
N PRO A 183 -0.01 9.97 -18.52
CA PRO A 183 -0.66 8.67 -18.49
C PRO A 183 -0.01 7.68 -19.45
N GLU A 184 -0.28 6.38 -19.23
CA GLU A 184 0.11 5.33 -20.16
C GLU A 184 -0.55 5.59 -21.55
N TYR A 185 0.14 5.25 -22.61
CA TYR A 185 -0.27 5.49 -24.01
C TYR A 185 -0.45 6.97 -24.42
N ALA A 186 0.12 7.91 -23.68
CA ALA A 186 0.08 9.32 -24.02
C ALA A 186 0.85 9.66 -25.30
#